data_6d8df9c08a5473c5ad2a6ce422fc38ef
#
_entry.id   6d8df9c08a5473c5ad2a6ce422fc38ef
#
_cell.length_a   1.000
_cell.length_b   1.000
_cell.length_c   1.000
_cell.angle_alpha   90.00
_cell.angle_beta   90.00
_cell.angle_gamma   90.00
#
_symmetry.space_group_name_H-M   'P 1'
#
loop_
_entity.id
_entity.type
_entity.pdbx_description
1 polymer ?
#
loop_
_entity_poly.entity_id
_entity_poly.type
_entity_poly.pdbx_seq_one_letter_code
_entity_poly.pdbx_strand_id
1 'polypeptide(L)'
;MKGAHAYAAMPIDELYRWFAGEADPTSPTWGDLCRWVADTPELLARLDALPGTKRQPNLFLGAIRYLDGPLVGGPGFLAWVEQNWDAVERLILARSTQTNEPGRCAVLAPVLASLPQPVVLGELGASAGLCLLPDRYPWLDAPGLVVADRWGLDANPLDASDPDDARWLRALVWPGEDAREARLVAALAVAAEDAPEVVRGVLPDDLGWFLAETVRRAEAAGATPVVFHSATLAYLARADRDAVVAEIRASGVRWVSFEGPTVVTELRGRVPDDGRPHFVLALDGEPVARCSPHGAWVDWLG
;
A
#
# COMPACT_ATOMS: atom_id res chain seq x y z
N MET A 1 6.48 7.94 4.62
CA MET A 1 5.86 8.42 3.35
C MET A 1 5.05 9.67 3.64
N LYS A 2 5.16 10.71 2.79
CA LYS A 2 4.25 11.86 2.83
C LYS A 2 2.96 11.45 2.12
N GLY A 3 1.78 11.83 2.66
CA GLY A 3 0.49 11.55 2.01
C GLY A 3 0.34 12.29 0.68
N ALA A 4 -0.60 11.84 -0.19
CA ALA A 4 -0.81 12.38 -1.53
C ALA A 4 -0.98 13.91 -1.59
N HIS A 5 -1.55 14.52 -0.56
CA HIS A 5 -1.68 15.98 -0.44
C HIS A 5 -0.35 16.72 -0.27
N ALA A 6 0.67 16.09 0.35
CA ALA A 6 1.98 16.70 0.51
C ALA A 6 2.76 16.75 -0.82
N TYR A 7 2.51 15.80 -1.72
CA TYR A 7 3.12 15.78 -3.05
C TYR A 7 2.57 16.88 -3.95
N ALA A 8 1.29 17.21 -3.83
CA ALA A 8 0.66 18.24 -4.66
C ALA A 8 1.17 19.67 -4.39
N ALA A 9 1.76 19.91 -3.23
CA ALA A 9 2.22 21.23 -2.80
C ALA A 9 3.72 21.49 -3.03
N MET A 10 4.50 20.45 -3.39
CA MET A 10 5.95 20.59 -3.65
C MET A 10 6.21 21.02 -5.08
N PRO A 11 7.21 21.89 -5.36
CA PRO A 11 7.77 22.06 -6.69
C PRO A 11 8.17 20.70 -7.27
N ILE A 12 7.91 20.50 -8.56
CA ILE A 12 8.03 19.18 -9.18
C ILE A 12 9.47 18.63 -9.16
N ASP A 13 10.46 19.48 -9.36
CA ASP A 13 11.88 19.11 -9.29
C ASP A 13 12.30 18.71 -7.87
N GLU A 14 11.85 19.47 -6.85
CA GLU A 14 12.09 19.13 -5.45
C GLU A 14 11.43 17.81 -5.07
N LEU A 15 10.22 17.53 -5.56
CA LEU A 15 9.52 16.28 -5.36
C LEU A 15 10.33 15.09 -5.88
N TYR A 16 10.87 15.19 -7.10
CA TYR A 16 11.68 14.13 -7.70
C TYR A 16 13.02 13.95 -6.98
N ARG A 17 13.69 15.03 -6.55
CA ARG A 17 14.92 14.95 -5.72
C ARG A 17 14.66 14.32 -4.37
N TRP A 18 13.56 14.70 -3.71
CA TRP A 18 13.15 14.08 -2.45
C TRP A 18 12.89 12.58 -2.63
N PHE A 19 12.13 12.21 -3.66
CA PHE A 19 11.83 10.79 -3.93
C PHE A 19 13.10 9.99 -4.28
N ALA A 20 14.08 10.59 -4.94
CA ALA A 20 15.37 9.95 -5.19
C ALA A 20 16.06 9.52 -3.89
N GLY A 21 16.05 10.38 -2.86
CA GLY A 21 16.59 10.04 -1.53
C GLY A 21 15.82 8.90 -0.84
N GLU A 22 14.51 8.81 -1.03
CA GLU A 22 13.71 7.68 -0.52
C GLU A 22 14.01 6.36 -1.26
N ALA A 23 14.33 6.44 -2.55
CA ALA A 23 14.57 5.26 -3.39
C ALA A 23 16.00 4.70 -3.25
N ASP A 24 17.00 5.55 -3.06
CA ASP A 24 18.42 5.18 -3.05
C ASP A 24 18.78 3.94 -2.21
N PRO A 25 18.23 3.76 -0.98
CA PRO A 25 18.61 2.62 -0.15
C PRO A 25 18.23 1.25 -0.72
N THR A 26 17.19 1.18 -1.56
CA THR A 26 16.64 -0.07 -2.07
C THR A 26 16.63 -0.16 -3.59
N SER A 27 16.59 0.98 -4.28
CA SER A 27 16.58 1.08 -5.76
C SER A 27 17.40 2.25 -6.26
N PRO A 28 18.74 2.14 -6.32
CA PRO A 28 19.60 3.17 -6.91
C PRO A 28 19.15 3.55 -8.34
N THR A 29 18.65 2.60 -9.10
CA THR A 29 18.10 2.84 -10.45
C THR A 29 16.98 3.89 -10.43
N TRP A 30 16.04 3.80 -9.50
CA TRP A 30 14.97 4.80 -9.33
C TRP A 30 15.55 6.13 -8.81
N GLY A 31 16.51 6.08 -7.87
CA GLY A 31 17.18 7.27 -7.36
C GLY A 31 17.86 8.06 -8.48
N ASP A 32 18.67 7.39 -9.30
CA ASP A 32 19.38 8.00 -10.42
C ASP A 32 18.42 8.56 -11.46
N LEU A 33 17.39 7.80 -11.82
CA LEU A 33 16.40 8.25 -12.81
C LEU A 33 15.59 9.45 -12.29
N CYS A 34 15.20 9.49 -11.03
CA CYS A 34 14.52 10.63 -10.44
C CYS A 34 15.40 11.89 -10.41
N ARG A 35 16.69 11.79 -10.08
CA ARG A 35 17.62 12.91 -10.17
C ARG A 35 17.73 13.44 -11.58
N TRP A 36 17.86 12.52 -12.54
CA TRP A 36 17.94 12.89 -13.95
C TRP A 36 16.65 13.57 -14.44
N VAL A 37 15.46 13.08 -14.05
CA VAL A 37 14.16 13.73 -14.34
C VAL A 37 14.11 15.12 -13.73
N ALA A 38 14.57 15.28 -12.48
CA ALA A 38 14.61 16.59 -11.79
C ALA A 38 15.52 17.62 -12.46
N ASP A 39 16.48 17.17 -13.29
CA ASP A 39 17.39 18.01 -14.06
C ASP A 39 16.97 18.17 -15.54
N THR A 40 15.80 17.66 -15.94
CA THR A 40 15.29 17.67 -17.33
C THR A 40 14.05 18.55 -17.45
N PRO A 41 14.21 19.85 -17.84
CA PRO A 41 13.09 20.81 -17.87
C PRO A 41 11.92 20.38 -18.75
N GLU A 42 12.16 19.69 -19.86
CA GLU A 42 11.16 19.22 -20.81
C GLU A 42 10.21 18.19 -20.14
N LEU A 43 10.76 17.30 -19.31
CA LEU A 43 9.96 16.33 -18.54
C LEU A 43 9.22 17.01 -17.39
N LEU A 44 9.92 17.90 -16.68
CA LEU A 44 9.29 18.63 -15.57
C LEU A 44 8.07 19.43 -16.04
N ALA A 45 8.15 20.08 -17.21
CA ALA A 45 7.01 20.82 -17.77
C ALA A 45 5.79 19.91 -18.04
N ARG A 46 6.02 18.68 -18.55
CA ARG A 46 4.93 17.72 -18.80
C ARG A 46 4.34 17.19 -17.50
N LEU A 47 5.19 16.85 -16.53
CA LEU A 47 4.77 16.33 -15.23
C LEU A 47 4.04 17.39 -14.41
N ASP A 48 4.46 18.65 -14.48
CA ASP A 48 3.82 19.77 -13.79
C ASP A 48 2.44 20.12 -14.36
N ALA A 49 2.19 19.79 -15.63
CA ALA A 49 0.89 19.95 -16.28
C ALA A 49 -0.16 18.91 -15.79
N LEU A 50 0.27 17.82 -15.16
CA LEU A 50 -0.65 16.81 -14.62
C LEU A 50 -1.42 17.32 -13.39
N PRO A 51 -2.62 16.77 -13.10
CA PRO A 51 -3.32 17.05 -11.85
C PRO A 51 -2.42 16.78 -10.64
N GLY A 52 -2.47 17.62 -9.61
CA GLY A 52 -1.53 17.57 -8.47
C GLY A 52 -1.41 16.18 -7.81
N THR A 53 -2.51 15.44 -7.70
CA THR A 53 -2.53 14.07 -7.15
C THR A 53 -1.86 13.03 -8.07
N LYS A 54 -1.63 13.37 -9.35
CA LYS A 54 -1.05 12.51 -10.38
C LYS A 54 0.44 12.78 -10.65
N ARG A 55 1.04 13.77 -9.98
CA ARG A 55 2.47 14.13 -10.13
C ARG A 55 3.44 13.22 -9.39
N GLN A 56 2.95 12.14 -8.80
CA GLN A 56 3.76 11.23 -7.97
C GLN A 56 4.86 10.55 -8.81
N PRO A 57 6.15 10.61 -8.39
CA PRO A 57 7.23 9.97 -9.12
C PRO A 57 7.00 8.49 -9.36
N ASN A 58 6.54 7.76 -8.33
CA ASN A 58 6.27 6.32 -8.45
C ASN A 58 5.17 6.00 -9.48
N LEU A 59 4.21 6.90 -9.69
CA LEU A 59 3.15 6.74 -10.70
C LEU A 59 3.72 6.91 -12.12
N PHE A 60 4.56 7.94 -12.35
CA PHE A 60 5.23 8.15 -13.63
C PHE A 60 6.18 7.00 -13.96
N LEU A 61 7.06 6.64 -13.02
CA LEU A 61 8.04 5.56 -13.22
C LEU A 61 7.36 4.19 -13.38
N GLY A 62 6.26 3.96 -12.66
CA GLY A 62 5.42 2.79 -12.83
C GLY A 62 4.80 2.72 -14.23
N ALA A 63 4.32 3.86 -14.77
CA ALA A 63 3.80 3.92 -16.14
C ALA A 63 4.88 3.63 -17.19
N ILE A 64 6.10 4.15 -17.01
CA ILE A 64 7.25 3.82 -17.88
C ILE A 64 7.53 2.31 -17.85
N ARG A 65 7.62 1.71 -16.64
CA ARG A 65 7.90 0.27 -16.48
C ARG A 65 6.77 -0.59 -17.03
N TYR A 66 5.53 -0.17 -16.84
CA TYR A 66 4.36 -0.87 -17.40
C TYR A 66 4.39 -0.93 -18.93
N LEU A 67 4.89 0.11 -19.59
CA LEU A 67 5.03 0.19 -21.06
C LEU A 67 6.37 -0.36 -21.58
N ASP A 68 7.14 -1.08 -20.74
CA ASP A 68 8.48 -1.61 -21.07
C ASP A 68 9.47 -0.51 -21.53
N GLY A 69 9.31 0.71 -20.99
CA GLY A 69 10.19 1.83 -21.28
C GLY A 69 11.57 1.69 -20.64
N PRO A 70 12.54 2.51 -21.06
CA PRO A 70 13.90 2.49 -20.52
C PRO A 70 13.91 2.93 -19.05
N LEU A 71 14.86 2.39 -18.27
CA LEU A 71 15.03 2.71 -16.85
C LEU A 71 16.30 3.50 -16.55
N VAL A 72 16.98 3.98 -17.58
CA VAL A 72 18.21 4.76 -17.47
C VAL A 72 17.98 6.14 -18.07
N GLY A 73 18.19 7.19 -17.28
CA GLY A 73 18.08 8.58 -17.73
C GLY A 73 19.09 8.92 -18.84
N GLY A 74 18.69 9.80 -19.73
CA GLY A 74 19.49 10.24 -20.86
C GLY A 74 18.66 10.57 -22.10
N PRO A 75 19.31 10.98 -23.22
CA PRO A 75 18.61 11.36 -24.43
C PRO A 75 17.68 10.27 -24.98
N GLY A 76 18.04 8.98 -24.81
CA GLY A 76 17.20 7.86 -25.23
C GLY A 76 15.91 7.74 -24.38
N PHE A 77 15.99 7.99 -23.08
CA PHE A 77 14.82 8.04 -22.22
C PHE A 77 13.89 9.19 -22.59
N LEU A 78 14.44 10.39 -22.80
CA LEU A 78 13.67 11.56 -23.20
C LEU A 78 12.94 11.30 -24.53
N ALA A 79 13.67 10.83 -25.53
CA ALA A 79 13.08 10.52 -26.85
C ALA A 79 11.97 9.46 -26.76
N TRP A 80 12.16 8.42 -25.92
CA TRP A 80 11.15 7.41 -25.69
C TRP A 80 9.90 7.99 -25.03
N VAL A 81 10.08 8.82 -23.98
CA VAL A 81 8.93 9.47 -23.30
C VAL A 81 8.20 10.41 -24.25
N GLU A 82 8.90 11.19 -25.07
CA GLU A 82 8.28 12.08 -26.04
C GLU A 82 7.42 11.31 -27.05
N GLN A 83 7.92 10.19 -27.55
CA GLN A 83 7.21 9.33 -28.51
C GLN A 83 6.00 8.61 -27.88
N ASN A 84 6.04 8.31 -26.59
CA ASN A 84 5.03 7.51 -25.91
C ASN A 84 4.20 8.32 -24.89
N TRP A 85 4.34 9.66 -24.85
CA TRP A 85 3.71 10.49 -23.81
C TRP A 85 2.21 10.27 -23.68
N ASP A 86 1.48 10.19 -24.78
CA ASP A 86 0.02 9.99 -24.75
C ASP A 86 -0.37 8.68 -24.05
N ALA A 87 0.43 7.63 -24.17
CA ALA A 87 0.19 6.37 -23.49
C ALA A 87 0.57 6.45 -21.99
N VAL A 88 1.69 7.10 -21.69
CA VAL A 88 2.17 7.36 -20.32
C VAL A 88 1.15 8.20 -19.57
N GLU A 89 0.69 9.31 -20.14
CA GLU A 89 -0.29 10.21 -19.53
C GLU A 89 -1.63 9.51 -19.29
N ARG A 90 -2.14 8.75 -20.27
CA ARG A 90 -3.36 7.95 -20.09
C ARG A 90 -3.26 6.99 -18.91
N LEU A 91 -2.13 6.29 -18.76
CA LEU A 91 -1.90 5.39 -17.62
C LEU A 91 -1.85 6.17 -16.31
N ILE A 92 -1.12 7.26 -16.24
CA ILE A 92 -1.04 8.12 -15.05
C ILE A 92 -2.42 8.60 -14.63
N LEU A 93 -3.24 9.04 -15.59
CA LEU A 93 -4.59 9.54 -15.30
C LEU A 93 -5.54 8.42 -14.85
N ALA A 94 -5.46 7.24 -15.48
CA ALA A 94 -6.33 6.10 -15.20
C ALA A 94 -5.95 5.32 -13.94
N ARG A 95 -4.65 5.20 -13.65
CA ARG A 95 -4.11 4.36 -12.55
C ARG A 95 -3.76 5.20 -11.32
N SER A 96 -3.54 4.50 -10.21
CA SER A 96 -3.08 5.06 -8.94
C SER A 96 -1.86 4.29 -8.44
N THR A 97 -1.05 4.94 -7.61
CA THR A 97 0.00 4.23 -6.88
C THR A 97 -0.65 3.39 -5.80
N GLN A 98 -0.65 2.09 -5.97
CA GLN A 98 -1.21 1.11 -5.05
C GLN A 98 -0.14 0.07 -4.72
N THR A 99 0.36 0.12 -3.50
CA THR A 99 1.36 -0.85 -3.03
C THR A 99 0.65 -1.95 -2.26
N ASN A 100 0.32 -3.05 -2.93
CA ASN A 100 -0.25 -4.23 -2.30
C ASN A 100 0.89 -5.22 -1.98
N GLU A 101 1.47 -5.10 -0.79
CA GLU A 101 2.71 -5.81 -0.38
C GLU A 101 2.39 -7.05 0.47
N PRO A 102 2.42 -8.26 -0.10
CA PRO A 102 2.10 -9.49 0.63
C PRO A 102 3.10 -9.82 1.74
N GLY A 103 4.31 -9.25 1.72
CA GLY A 103 5.27 -9.38 2.81
C GLY A 103 4.77 -8.86 4.16
N ARG A 104 3.80 -7.95 4.16
CA ARG A 104 3.15 -7.45 5.38
C ARG A 104 2.41 -8.55 6.14
N CYS A 105 1.96 -9.60 5.45
CA CYS A 105 1.34 -10.76 6.08
C CYS A 105 2.25 -11.42 7.13
N ALA A 106 3.57 -11.36 6.97
CA ALA A 106 4.51 -11.92 7.95
C ALA A 106 4.41 -11.27 9.34
N VAL A 107 4.01 -10.00 9.40
CA VAL A 107 3.83 -9.29 10.68
C VAL A 107 2.37 -9.22 11.10
N LEU A 108 1.42 -9.29 10.17
CA LEU A 108 -0.01 -9.30 10.45
C LEU A 108 -0.48 -10.66 11.00
N ALA A 109 -0.04 -11.78 10.40
CA ALA A 109 -0.52 -13.12 10.72
C ALA A 109 -0.34 -13.51 12.21
N PRO A 110 0.78 -13.26 12.88
CA PRO A 110 0.91 -13.56 14.31
C PRO A 110 -0.10 -12.81 15.19
N VAL A 111 -0.38 -11.55 14.86
CA VAL A 111 -1.38 -10.74 15.61
C VAL A 111 -2.79 -11.27 15.34
N LEU A 112 -3.12 -11.59 14.09
CA LEU A 112 -4.41 -12.16 13.72
C LEU A 112 -4.63 -13.53 14.38
N ALA A 113 -3.59 -14.38 14.44
CA ALA A 113 -3.64 -15.69 15.09
C ALA A 113 -3.81 -15.61 16.62
N SER A 114 -3.40 -14.50 17.25
CA SER A 114 -3.57 -14.28 18.69
C SER A 114 -5.01 -13.96 19.12
N LEU A 115 -5.88 -13.64 18.16
CA LEU A 115 -7.28 -13.32 18.40
C LEU A 115 -8.12 -14.61 18.62
N PRO A 116 -9.32 -14.52 19.22
CA PRO A 116 -10.25 -15.65 19.25
C PRO A 116 -10.56 -16.11 17.80
N GLN A 117 -10.36 -17.40 17.55
CA GLN A 117 -10.54 -18.03 16.24
C GLN A 117 -11.92 -18.69 16.10
N PRO A 118 -12.49 -18.83 14.90
CA PRO A 118 -11.99 -18.26 13.63
C PRO A 118 -12.19 -16.74 13.54
N VAL A 119 -11.58 -16.10 12.52
CA VAL A 119 -11.72 -14.66 12.25
C VAL A 119 -12.40 -14.40 10.90
N VAL A 120 -13.12 -13.28 10.80
CA VAL A 120 -13.51 -12.67 9.52
C VAL A 120 -12.67 -11.42 9.32
N LEU A 121 -11.97 -11.33 8.20
CA LEU A 121 -11.04 -10.25 7.89
C LEU A 121 -11.70 -9.20 6.99
N GLY A 122 -11.70 -7.95 7.42
CA GLY A 122 -12.02 -6.77 6.62
C GLY A 122 -10.80 -5.89 6.44
N GLU A 123 -10.34 -5.64 5.21
CA GLU A 123 -9.20 -4.74 4.92
C GLU A 123 -9.66 -3.41 4.36
N LEU A 124 -9.21 -2.30 4.97
CA LEU A 124 -9.39 -0.95 4.45
C LEU A 124 -8.19 -0.57 3.58
N GLY A 125 -8.45 -0.17 2.34
CA GLY A 125 -7.40 0.09 1.35
C GLY A 125 -6.77 -1.20 0.82
N ALA A 126 -7.62 -2.18 0.49
CA ALA A 126 -7.20 -3.54 0.15
C ALA A 126 -6.50 -3.67 -1.20
N SER A 127 -6.65 -2.72 -2.13
CA SER A 127 -6.09 -2.79 -3.48
C SER A 127 -6.55 -4.06 -4.22
N ALA A 128 -5.68 -5.06 -4.41
CA ALA A 128 -6.02 -6.38 -4.96
C ALA A 128 -6.25 -7.46 -3.87
N GLY A 129 -6.34 -7.07 -2.60
CA GLY A 129 -6.64 -7.98 -1.48
C GLY A 129 -5.51 -8.92 -1.08
N LEU A 130 -4.25 -8.67 -1.49
CA LEU A 130 -3.17 -9.62 -1.20
C LEU A 130 -2.85 -9.76 0.29
N CYS A 131 -3.13 -8.75 1.12
CA CYS A 131 -2.96 -8.88 2.57
C CYS A 131 -4.13 -9.62 3.27
N LEU A 132 -5.21 -9.92 2.55
CA LEU A 132 -6.32 -10.74 3.03
C LEU A 132 -6.05 -12.26 2.99
N LEU A 133 -4.89 -12.68 2.47
CA LEU A 133 -4.53 -14.07 2.22
C LEU A 133 -3.38 -14.61 3.10
N PRO A 134 -3.23 -14.18 4.39
CA PRO A 134 -2.10 -14.60 5.21
C PRO A 134 -2.07 -16.10 5.48
N ASP A 135 -3.22 -16.78 5.46
CA ASP A 135 -3.38 -18.22 5.65
C ASP A 135 -3.20 -19.06 4.37
N ARG A 136 -3.04 -18.42 3.19
CA ARG A 136 -2.95 -19.08 1.90
C ARG A 136 -1.52 -19.10 1.34
N TYR A 137 -0.62 -18.30 1.88
CA TYR A 137 0.73 -18.19 1.35
C TYR A 137 1.63 -19.32 1.81
N PRO A 138 2.19 -20.15 0.89
CA PRO A 138 3.01 -21.32 1.25
C PRO A 138 4.35 -20.96 1.88
N TRP A 139 4.79 -19.70 1.77
CA TRP A 139 6.02 -19.19 2.39
C TRP A 139 5.80 -18.58 3.77
N LEU A 140 4.56 -18.54 4.24
CA LEU A 140 4.19 -17.93 5.53
C LEU A 140 3.70 -19.01 6.48
N ASP A 141 4.35 -19.10 7.64
CA ASP A 141 3.86 -19.93 8.73
C ASP A 141 2.92 -19.07 9.61
N ALA A 142 1.65 -19.44 9.63
CA ALA A 142 0.61 -18.76 10.40
C ALA A 142 -0.14 -19.75 11.31
N PRO A 143 0.55 -20.41 12.27
CA PRO A 143 -0.04 -21.45 13.08
C PRO A 143 -1.22 -20.91 13.90
N GLY A 144 -2.34 -21.63 13.86
CA GLY A 144 -3.54 -21.28 14.61
C GLY A 144 -4.42 -20.20 13.98
N LEU A 145 -4.01 -19.58 12.88
CA LEU A 145 -4.88 -18.64 12.13
C LEU A 145 -5.91 -19.41 11.30
N VAL A 146 -7.18 -19.18 11.57
CA VAL A 146 -8.32 -19.73 10.83
C VAL A 146 -9.17 -18.58 10.30
N VAL A 147 -9.12 -18.34 8.98
CA VAL A 147 -9.91 -17.29 8.33
C VAL A 147 -11.21 -17.90 7.79
N ALA A 148 -12.35 -17.53 8.39
CA ALA A 148 -13.67 -17.99 7.98
C ALA A 148 -14.20 -17.25 6.76
N ASP A 149 -13.92 -15.96 6.65
CA ASP A 149 -14.28 -15.11 5.50
C ASP A 149 -13.31 -13.93 5.40
N ARG A 150 -13.21 -13.34 4.20
CA ARG A 150 -12.31 -12.22 3.91
C ARG A 150 -12.88 -11.32 2.84
N TRP A 151 -12.75 -10.02 3.03
CA TRP A 151 -13.16 -9.03 2.05
C TRP A 151 -12.45 -7.70 2.28
N GLY A 152 -12.49 -6.81 1.30
CA GLY A 152 -11.81 -5.53 1.40
C GLY A 152 -12.62 -4.37 0.84
N LEU A 153 -12.27 -3.16 1.28
CA LEU A 153 -12.76 -1.88 0.74
C LEU A 153 -11.58 -1.14 0.12
N ASP A 154 -11.74 -0.66 -1.12
CA ASP A 154 -10.74 0.20 -1.77
C ASP A 154 -11.41 1.24 -2.68
N ALA A 155 -10.84 2.43 -2.76
CA ALA A 155 -11.34 3.47 -3.66
C ALA A 155 -11.16 3.11 -5.15
N ASN A 156 -10.17 2.27 -5.44
CA ASN A 156 -9.87 1.77 -6.77
C ASN A 156 -9.46 0.29 -6.72
N PRO A 157 -10.42 -0.64 -6.49
CA PRO A 157 -10.13 -2.07 -6.42
C PRO A 157 -9.44 -2.57 -7.69
N LEU A 158 -8.44 -3.43 -7.50
CA LEU A 158 -7.75 -4.15 -8.57
C LEU A 158 -8.14 -5.63 -8.50
N ASP A 159 -8.17 -6.29 -9.64
CA ASP A 159 -8.42 -7.72 -9.76
C ASP A 159 -7.09 -8.47 -9.96
N ALA A 160 -6.68 -9.26 -8.97
CA ALA A 160 -5.44 -10.04 -9.05
C ALA A 160 -5.46 -11.10 -10.19
N SER A 161 -6.65 -11.50 -10.66
CA SER A 161 -6.83 -12.43 -11.79
C SER A 161 -6.76 -11.73 -13.15
N ASP A 162 -6.90 -10.40 -13.19
CA ASP A 162 -6.72 -9.62 -14.42
C ASP A 162 -5.23 -9.42 -14.72
N PRO A 163 -4.71 -9.90 -15.86
CA PRO A 163 -3.32 -9.73 -16.25
C PRO A 163 -2.86 -8.27 -16.33
N ASP A 164 -3.75 -7.34 -16.65
CA ASP A 164 -3.46 -5.91 -16.75
C ASP A 164 -3.24 -5.29 -15.36
N ASP A 165 -4.08 -5.62 -14.39
CA ASP A 165 -3.94 -5.20 -13.01
C ASP A 165 -2.71 -5.84 -12.34
N ALA A 166 -2.48 -7.13 -12.58
CA ALA A 166 -1.29 -7.84 -12.11
C ALA A 166 0.00 -7.21 -12.68
N ARG A 167 0.02 -6.86 -13.96
CA ARG A 167 1.14 -6.15 -14.59
C ARG A 167 1.35 -4.76 -13.98
N TRP A 168 0.26 -4.04 -13.69
CA TRP A 168 0.35 -2.73 -13.03
C TRP A 168 0.98 -2.84 -11.64
N LEU A 169 0.52 -3.76 -10.80
CA LEU A 169 1.10 -3.98 -9.47
C LEU A 169 2.60 -4.33 -9.54
N ARG A 170 3.02 -5.15 -10.50
CA ARG A 170 4.43 -5.47 -10.73
C ARG A 170 5.23 -4.25 -11.19
N ALA A 171 4.64 -3.40 -12.03
CA ALA A 171 5.29 -2.18 -12.50
C ALA A 171 5.58 -1.18 -11.37
N LEU A 172 4.83 -1.23 -10.27
CA LEU A 172 5.04 -0.39 -9.08
C LEU A 172 6.12 -0.91 -8.12
N VAL A 173 6.61 -2.14 -8.28
CA VAL A 173 7.77 -2.64 -7.53
C VAL A 173 9.03 -2.00 -8.09
N TRP A 174 9.90 -1.52 -7.23
CA TRP A 174 11.09 -0.78 -7.64
C TRP A 174 12.17 -1.72 -8.22
N PRO A 175 12.89 -1.32 -9.28
CA PRO A 175 13.99 -2.13 -9.82
C PRO A 175 15.05 -2.43 -8.77
N GLY A 176 15.52 -3.69 -8.73
CA GLY A 176 16.45 -4.17 -7.72
C GLY A 176 15.81 -4.78 -6.47
N GLU A 177 14.49 -4.66 -6.31
CA GLU A 177 13.75 -5.32 -5.24
C GLU A 177 13.27 -6.73 -5.67
N ASP A 178 14.17 -7.56 -6.21
CA ASP A 178 13.85 -8.84 -6.86
C ASP A 178 13.09 -9.81 -5.94
N ALA A 179 13.48 -9.88 -4.67
CA ALA A 179 12.78 -10.72 -3.68
C ALA A 179 11.34 -10.25 -3.42
N ARG A 180 11.10 -8.94 -3.49
CA ARG A 180 9.77 -8.35 -3.36
C ARG A 180 8.94 -8.62 -4.61
N GLU A 181 9.51 -8.47 -5.81
CA GLU A 181 8.83 -8.81 -7.06
C GLU A 181 8.46 -10.30 -7.13
N ALA A 182 9.39 -11.20 -6.78
CA ALA A 182 9.13 -12.63 -6.74
C ALA A 182 7.99 -12.99 -5.77
N ARG A 183 7.97 -12.39 -4.58
CA ARG A 183 6.89 -12.57 -3.60
C ARG A 183 5.56 -12.05 -4.11
N LEU A 184 5.54 -10.88 -4.76
CA LEU A 184 4.34 -10.33 -5.37
C LEU A 184 3.79 -11.25 -6.47
N VAL A 185 4.65 -11.75 -7.36
CA VAL A 185 4.25 -12.69 -8.42
C VAL A 185 3.63 -13.96 -7.84
N ALA A 186 4.25 -14.53 -6.79
CA ALA A 186 3.72 -15.70 -6.11
C ALA A 186 2.37 -15.41 -5.41
N ALA A 187 2.21 -14.23 -4.80
CA ALA A 187 0.95 -13.83 -4.17
C ALA A 187 -0.17 -13.59 -5.17
N LEU A 188 0.14 -12.98 -6.31
CA LEU A 188 -0.82 -12.81 -7.41
C LEU A 188 -1.28 -14.16 -7.97
N ALA A 189 -0.40 -15.16 -8.07
CA ALA A 189 -0.78 -16.50 -8.49
C ALA A 189 -1.77 -17.16 -7.51
N VAL A 190 -1.54 -17.03 -6.21
CA VAL A 190 -2.47 -17.52 -5.17
C VAL A 190 -3.80 -16.79 -5.24
N ALA A 191 -3.80 -15.46 -5.35
CA ALA A 191 -5.01 -14.66 -5.42
C ALA A 191 -5.82 -14.88 -6.71
N ALA A 192 -5.16 -15.24 -7.82
CA ALA A 192 -5.85 -15.56 -9.07
C ALA A 192 -6.65 -16.87 -9.02
N GLU A 193 -6.31 -17.79 -8.09
CA GLU A 193 -7.06 -19.04 -7.89
C GLU A 193 -8.33 -18.83 -7.06
N ASP A 194 -8.27 -17.91 -6.08
CA ASP A 194 -9.37 -17.60 -5.16
C ASP A 194 -9.27 -16.12 -4.75
N ALA A 195 -9.69 -15.24 -5.66
CA ALA A 195 -9.56 -13.79 -5.48
C ALA A 195 -10.42 -13.30 -4.31
N PRO A 196 -9.85 -12.55 -3.34
CA PRO A 196 -10.63 -11.93 -2.31
C PRO A 196 -11.65 -10.94 -2.89
N GLU A 197 -12.85 -10.90 -2.32
CA GLU A 197 -13.81 -9.87 -2.65
C GLU A 197 -13.27 -8.50 -2.21
N VAL A 198 -13.07 -7.58 -3.15
CA VAL A 198 -12.72 -6.18 -2.85
C VAL A 198 -13.78 -5.28 -3.47
N VAL A 199 -14.52 -4.57 -2.61
CA VAL A 199 -15.59 -3.67 -3.05
C VAL A 199 -15.08 -2.25 -3.18
N ARG A 200 -15.65 -1.50 -4.12
CA ARG A 200 -15.34 -0.08 -4.28
C ARG A 200 -16.02 0.73 -3.17
N GLY A 201 -15.23 1.56 -2.50
CA GLY A 201 -15.72 2.52 -1.51
C GLY A 201 -14.64 3.47 -1.04
N VAL A 202 -15.04 4.59 -0.45
CA VAL A 202 -14.18 5.71 -0.09
C VAL A 202 -14.25 5.96 1.42
N LEU A 203 -13.09 6.13 2.06
CA LEU A 203 -13.01 6.53 3.46
C LEU A 203 -13.05 8.08 3.58
N PRO A 204 -13.74 8.62 4.58
CA PRO A 204 -14.47 7.90 5.63
C PRO A 204 -15.92 7.48 5.26
N ASP A 205 -16.45 7.89 4.11
CA ASP A 205 -17.90 7.89 3.79
C ASP A 205 -18.53 6.49 3.86
N ASP A 206 -17.82 5.45 3.36
CA ASP A 206 -18.33 4.07 3.31
C ASP A 206 -17.91 3.22 4.52
N LEU A 207 -17.21 3.80 5.51
CA LEU A 207 -16.65 3.05 6.63
C LEU A 207 -17.72 2.38 7.48
N GLY A 208 -18.77 3.12 7.87
CA GLY A 208 -19.83 2.60 8.76
C GLY A 208 -20.53 1.38 8.17
N TRP A 209 -20.85 1.42 6.89
CA TRP A 209 -21.38 0.27 6.18
C TRP A 209 -20.41 -0.92 6.17
N PHE A 210 -19.13 -0.67 5.88
CA PHE A 210 -18.11 -1.72 5.84
C PHE A 210 -17.94 -2.40 7.20
N LEU A 211 -17.90 -1.63 8.29
CA LEU A 211 -17.81 -2.17 9.65
C LEU A 211 -19.02 -3.03 10.01
N ALA A 212 -20.23 -2.52 9.73
CA ALA A 212 -21.48 -3.26 10.00
C ALA A 212 -21.56 -4.57 9.22
N GLU A 213 -21.16 -4.57 7.96
CA GLU A 213 -21.12 -5.78 7.12
C GLU A 213 -20.06 -6.77 7.59
N THR A 214 -18.88 -6.30 8.05
CA THR A 214 -17.86 -7.18 8.64
C THR A 214 -18.38 -7.88 9.90
N VAL A 215 -19.09 -7.16 10.78
CA VAL A 215 -19.72 -7.76 11.96
C VAL A 215 -20.78 -8.78 11.54
N ARG A 216 -21.66 -8.45 10.60
CA ARG A 216 -22.70 -9.36 10.11
C ARG A 216 -22.12 -10.65 9.52
N ARG A 217 -21.05 -10.56 8.73
CA ARG A 217 -20.34 -11.74 8.19
C ARG A 217 -19.75 -12.59 9.30
N ALA A 218 -19.14 -11.95 10.30
CA ALA A 218 -18.55 -12.65 11.44
C ALA A 218 -19.60 -13.37 12.29
N GLU A 219 -20.75 -12.73 12.56
CA GLU A 219 -21.87 -13.36 13.27
C GLU A 219 -22.38 -14.60 12.51
N ALA A 220 -22.55 -14.48 11.18
CA ALA A 220 -23.00 -15.60 10.35
C ALA A 220 -22.02 -16.78 10.33
N ALA A 221 -20.73 -16.51 10.47
CA ALA A 221 -19.66 -17.51 10.52
C ALA A 221 -19.33 -18.00 11.94
N GLY A 222 -19.91 -17.43 12.99
CA GLY A 222 -19.52 -17.70 14.38
C GLY A 222 -18.05 -17.31 14.65
N ALA A 223 -17.60 -16.22 14.08
CA ALA A 223 -16.20 -15.79 14.05
C ALA A 223 -16.00 -14.42 14.71
N THR A 224 -14.75 -14.08 14.98
CA THR A 224 -14.36 -12.76 15.48
C THR A 224 -14.26 -11.77 14.32
N PRO A 225 -14.99 -10.63 14.36
CA PRO A 225 -14.84 -9.58 13.35
C PRO A 225 -13.52 -8.83 13.54
N VAL A 226 -12.71 -8.77 12.50
CA VAL A 226 -11.42 -8.07 12.49
C VAL A 226 -11.40 -7.10 11.33
N VAL A 227 -11.09 -5.83 11.62
CA VAL A 227 -10.80 -4.83 10.61
C VAL A 227 -9.34 -4.42 10.71
N PHE A 228 -8.64 -4.40 9.58
CA PHE A 228 -7.26 -3.96 9.54
C PHE A 228 -7.00 -3.04 8.35
N HIS A 229 -5.92 -2.29 8.45
CA HIS A 229 -5.39 -1.48 7.36
C HIS A 229 -3.87 -1.43 7.42
N SER A 230 -3.24 -1.33 6.25
CA SER A 230 -1.79 -1.28 6.15
C SER A 230 -1.32 -0.25 5.12
N ALA A 231 -0.69 0.83 5.57
CA ALA A 231 -0.25 1.97 4.75
C ALA A 231 -1.41 2.64 3.97
N THR A 232 -2.57 2.74 4.57
CA THR A 232 -3.81 3.26 3.97
C THR A 232 -4.17 4.64 4.51
N LEU A 233 -4.20 4.80 5.82
CA LEU A 233 -4.66 6.06 6.44
C LEU A 233 -3.73 7.23 6.13
N ALA A 234 -2.47 6.97 5.77
CA ALA A 234 -1.53 8.02 5.35
C ALA A 234 -2.02 8.85 4.14
N TYR A 235 -2.94 8.30 3.34
CA TYR A 235 -3.51 8.99 2.16
C TYR A 235 -4.67 9.93 2.52
N LEU A 236 -5.25 9.82 3.71
CA LEU A 236 -6.34 10.66 4.17
C LEU A 236 -5.82 11.97 4.79
N ALA A 237 -6.66 12.99 4.80
CA ALA A 237 -6.43 14.18 5.62
C ALA A 237 -6.46 13.81 7.11
N ARG A 238 -5.79 14.60 7.96
CA ARG A 238 -5.68 14.26 9.39
C ARG A 238 -7.05 14.13 10.07
N ALA A 239 -7.97 15.03 9.77
CA ALA A 239 -9.32 15.00 10.36
C ALA A 239 -10.08 13.72 9.99
N ASP A 240 -9.95 13.29 8.72
CA ASP A 240 -10.59 12.07 8.23
C ASP A 240 -9.96 10.82 8.88
N ARG A 241 -8.63 10.81 9.06
CA ARG A 241 -7.94 9.72 9.80
C ARG A 241 -8.44 9.59 11.23
N ASP A 242 -8.54 10.72 11.94
CA ASP A 242 -8.99 10.72 13.33
C ASP A 242 -10.46 10.28 13.43
N ALA A 243 -11.31 10.64 12.45
CA ALA A 243 -12.70 10.17 12.34
C ALA A 243 -12.78 8.67 12.07
N VAL A 244 -12.00 8.16 11.11
CA VAL A 244 -11.93 6.70 10.81
C VAL A 244 -11.53 5.90 12.05
N VAL A 245 -10.49 6.33 12.76
CA VAL A 245 -10.02 5.65 13.99
C VAL A 245 -11.11 5.66 15.07
N ALA A 246 -11.79 6.79 15.27
CA ALA A 246 -12.86 6.90 16.27
C ALA A 246 -14.04 5.97 15.94
N GLU A 247 -14.43 5.88 14.68
CA GLU A 247 -15.54 5.03 14.24
C GLU A 247 -15.20 3.54 14.34
N ILE A 248 -13.98 3.12 13.94
CA ILE A 248 -13.52 1.73 14.12
C ILE A 248 -13.58 1.34 15.61
N ARG A 249 -13.08 2.20 16.50
CA ARG A 249 -13.12 1.93 17.95
C ARG A 249 -14.54 1.83 18.51
N ALA A 250 -15.46 2.59 17.98
CA ALA A 250 -16.87 2.56 18.42
C ALA A 250 -17.65 1.34 17.91
N SER A 251 -17.16 0.66 16.86
CA SER A 251 -17.88 -0.44 16.20
C SER A 251 -17.83 -1.77 16.94
N GLY A 252 -16.87 -1.95 17.87
CA GLY A 252 -16.67 -3.20 18.60
C GLY A 252 -15.92 -4.30 17.82
N VAL A 253 -15.44 -4.05 16.59
CA VAL A 253 -14.55 -4.97 15.88
C VAL A 253 -13.16 -4.99 16.53
N ARG A 254 -12.42 -6.08 16.34
CA ARG A 254 -10.98 -6.09 16.66
C ARG A 254 -10.27 -5.29 15.57
N TRP A 255 -9.38 -4.42 15.97
CA TRP A 255 -8.74 -3.48 15.07
C TRP A 255 -7.22 -3.68 15.03
N VAL A 256 -6.68 -3.96 13.84
CA VAL A 256 -5.24 -4.04 13.60
C VAL A 256 -4.80 -2.90 12.69
N SER A 257 -3.90 -2.04 13.16
CA SER A 257 -3.32 -0.97 12.35
C SER A 257 -1.85 -1.23 12.06
N PHE A 258 -1.43 -1.03 10.81
CA PHE A 258 -0.05 -1.13 10.38
C PHE A 258 0.31 0.10 9.53
N GLU A 259 0.77 1.15 10.20
CA GLU A 259 0.97 2.47 9.60
C GLU A 259 2.29 3.11 10.01
N GLY A 260 2.70 4.13 9.28
CA GLY A 260 3.84 4.97 9.68
C GLY A 260 3.64 5.60 11.07
N PRO A 261 4.72 5.88 11.83
CA PRO A 261 4.67 6.20 13.25
C PRO A 261 3.92 7.51 13.60
N THR A 262 3.59 8.32 12.59
CA THR A 262 2.86 9.59 12.76
C THR A 262 1.46 9.58 12.18
N VAL A 263 1.02 8.47 11.58
CA VAL A 263 -0.27 8.37 10.87
C VAL A 263 -1.43 8.29 11.85
N VAL A 264 -1.39 7.33 12.76
CA VAL A 264 -2.39 7.20 13.84
C VAL A 264 -1.98 8.10 14.99
N THR A 265 -2.80 9.14 15.26
CA THR A 265 -2.45 10.21 16.19
C THR A 265 -2.09 9.72 17.59
N GLU A 266 -2.84 8.76 18.11
CA GLU A 266 -2.66 8.19 19.45
C GLU A 266 -1.43 7.30 19.62
N LEU A 267 -0.84 6.81 18.51
CA LEU A 267 0.36 5.96 18.54
C LEU A 267 1.67 6.76 18.46
N ARG A 268 1.57 8.08 18.24
CA ARG A 268 2.76 8.95 18.12
C ARG A 268 3.62 8.91 19.36
N GLY A 269 4.91 8.62 19.15
CA GLY A 269 5.90 8.62 20.24
C GLY A 269 5.76 7.47 21.23
N ARG A 270 4.86 6.50 20.96
CA ARG A 270 4.67 5.32 21.84
C ARG A 270 5.60 4.16 21.52
N VAL A 271 6.32 4.25 20.42
CA VAL A 271 7.29 3.24 19.98
C VAL A 271 8.67 3.89 19.88
N PRO A 272 9.76 3.24 20.34
CA PRO A 272 11.11 3.77 20.20
C PRO A 272 11.47 4.07 18.74
N ASP A 273 12.09 5.23 18.50
CA ASP A 273 12.61 5.63 17.20
C ASP A 273 14.14 5.59 17.24
N ASP A 274 14.75 4.70 16.44
CA ASP A 274 16.20 4.56 16.29
C ASP A 274 16.71 5.15 14.96
N GLY A 275 15.84 5.88 14.25
CA GLY A 275 16.14 6.47 12.95
C GLY A 275 15.96 5.52 11.76
N ARG A 276 15.68 4.21 11.98
CA ARG A 276 15.30 3.33 10.88
C ARG A 276 13.88 3.63 10.40
N PRO A 277 13.65 3.71 9.08
CA PRO A 277 12.29 3.76 8.55
C PRO A 277 11.46 2.57 9.07
N HIS A 278 10.37 2.86 9.76
CA HIS A 278 9.54 1.84 10.37
C HIS A 278 8.05 2.18 10.32
N PHE A 279 7.24 1.15 10.47
CA PHE A 279 5.81 1.24 10.76
C PHE A 279 5.54 0.74 12.18
N VAL A 280 4.42 1.17 12.74
CA VAL A 280 3.89 0.69 14.01
C VAL A 280 2.76 -0.29 13.71
N LEU A 281 2.90 -1.50 14.22
CA LEU A 281 1.82 -2.48 14.28
C LEU A 281 1.13 -2.34 15.62
N ALA A 282 -0.18 -2.15 15.62
CA ALA A 282 -0.97 -2.02 16.84
C ALA A 282 -2.24 -2.88 16.77
N LEU A 283 -2.65 -3.38 17.92
CA LEU A 283 -3.90 -4.11 18.14
C LEU A 283 -4.79 -3.31 19.09
N ASP A 284 -5.99 -2.97 18.65
CA ASP A 284 -6.99 -2.19 19.39
C ASP A 284 -6.43 -0.85 19.95
N GLY A 285 -5.48 -0.26 19.20
CA GLY A 285 -4.80 0.98 19.55
C GLY A 285 -3.63 0.84 20.53
N GLU A 286 -3.24 -0.39 20.89
CA GLU A 286 -2.02 -0.65 21.66
C GLU A 286 -0.91 -1.10 20.72
N PRO A 287 0.27 -0.43 20.69
CA PRO A 287 1.38 -0.84 19.85
C PRO A 287 1.92 -2.19 20.32
N VAL A 288 2.05 -3.14 19.38
CA VAL A 288 2.55 -4.49 19.64
C VAL A 288 3.90 -4.75 18.98
N ALA A 289 4.24 -4.03 17.94
CA ALA A 289 5.54 -4.14 17.30
C ALA A 289 5.93 -2.89 16.53
N ARG A 290 7.23 -2.77 16.28
CA ARG A 290 7.85 -1.91 15.29
C ARG A 290 8.35 -2.78 14.15
N CYS A 291 8.00 -2.43 12.91
CA CYS A 291 8.27 -3.30 11.77
C CYS A 291 8.78 -2.52 10.57
N SER A 292 9.44 -3.21 9.64
CA SER A 292 9.69 -2.59 8.33
C SER A 292 8.36 -2.36 7.58
N PRO A 293 8.26 -1.31 6.73
CA PRO A 293 7.03 -1.02 5.97
C PRO A 293 6.57 -2.15 5.03
N HIS A 294 7.47 -3.08 4.71
CA HIS A 294 7.24 -4.21 3.79
C HIS A 294 7.36 -5.59 4.47
N GLY A 295 7.36 -5.65 5.81
CA GLY A 295 7.38 -6.91 6.56
C GLY A 295 8.74 -7.64 6.60
N ALA A 296 9.85 -7.00 6.20
CA ALA A 296 11.17 -7.62 6.15
C ALA A 296 11.78 -7.88 7.54
N TRP A 297 11.35 -7.18 8.57
CA TRP A 297 11.77 -7.35 9.95
C TRP A 297 10.66 -6.90 10.91
N VAL A 298 10.68 -7.43 12.12
CA VAL A 298 9.76 -7.10 13.21
C VAL A 298 10.52 -7.07 14.53
N ASP A 299 10.30 -6.00 15.31
CA ASP A 299 10.76 -5.86 16.69
C ASP A 299 9.50 -5.83 17.57
N TRP A 300 9.19 -6.96 18.22
CA TRP A 300 8.03 -7.06 19.12
C TRP A 300 8.26 -6.24 20.38
N LEU A 301 7.21 -5.55 20.84
CA LEU A 301 7.18 -4.83 22.10
C LEU A 301 6.70 -5.81 23.19
N GLY A 302 7.47 -5.92 24.25
CA GLY A 302 7.18 -6.81 25.39
C GLY A 302 6.01 -6.34 26.24
#